data_ec645ee77c9d4060baab28924189010e
#
_entry.id   ec645ee77c9d4060baab28924189010e
#
_cell.length_a   1.000
_cell.length_b   1.000
_cell.length_c   1.000
_cell.angle_alpha   90.00
_cell.angle_beta   90.00
_cell.angle_gamma   90.00
#
_symmetry.space_group_name_H-M   'P 1'
#
loop_
_entity.id
_entity.type
_entity.pdbx_description
1 polymer ?
#
loop_
_entity_poly.entity_id
_entity_poly.type
_entity_poly.pdbx_seq_one_letter_code
_entity_poly.pdbx_strand_id
1 'polypeptide(L)'
;MDVLLVDDHPILHETLRAVVGSVAPQAQFHGETSLGGGISKARQLKDLQLVLLDLMLPSCTGIDALVQFLKVLPRLRILIISATEDSDSVRAALDAGAVGYLPKTSNPKVIAEAVHTVLQGGTYVPPQALGAVPHLKTPITLADLGITERQADVLKLVTKGLSNNEIARQLSIAENTVKQHAHAAYRALGVSSRTEAMVVLAKMGIRDSQ
;
A
#
# COMPACT_ATOMS: atom_id res chain seq x y z
N MET A 1 3.57 22.74 -4.73
CA MET A 1 3.78 21.30 -4.53
C MET A 1 5.24 20.97 -4.80
N ASP A 2 5.88 20.29 -3.85
CA ASP A 2 7.30 19.91 -3.98
C ASP A 2 7.43 18.40 -4.11
N VAL A 3 8.38 17.95 -4.97
CA VAL A 3 8.80 16.56 -5.12
C VAL A 3 10.30 16.50 -4.88
N LEU A 4 10.75 15.62 -4.00
CA LEU A 4 12.15 15.45 -3.64
C LEU A 4 12.66 14.09 -4.13
N LEU A 5 13.75 14.06 -4.85
CA LEU A 5 14.52 12.84 -5.14
C LEU A 5 15.72 12.75 -4.19
N VAL A 6 15.94 11.58 -3.63
CA VAL A 6 17.15 11.24 -2.87
C VAL A 6 17.80 10.02 -3.52
N ASP A 7 18.84 10.26 -4.30
CA ASP A 7 19.57 9.25 -5.07
C ASP A 7 20.98 9.77 -5.40
N ASP A 8 21.99 8.94 -5.30
CA ASP A 8 23.39 9.34 -5.56
C ASP A 8 23.78 9.26 -7.05
N HIS A 9 22.86 8.87 -7.95
CA HIS A 9 23.09 8.78 -9.38
C HIS A 9 22.65 10.05 -10.13
N PRO A 10 23.57 10.90 -10.64
CA PRO A 10 23.22 12.19 -11.28
C PRO A 10 22.29 12.05 -12.49
N ILE A 11 22.47 11.01 -13.30
CA ILE A 11 21.65 10.79 -14.52
C ILE A 11 20.17 10.59 -14.17
N LEU A 12 19.89 9.94 -13.04
CA LEU A 12 18.53 9.70 -12.61
C LEU A 12 17.82 11.00 -12.21
N HIS A 13 18.54 11.97 -11.67
CA HIS A 13 17.98 13.30 -11.32
C HIS A 13 17.40 14.02 -12.54
N GLU A 14 18.09 14.02 -13.67
CA GLU A 14 17.60 14.67 -14.89
C GLU A 14 16.40 13.92 -15.48
N THR A 15 16.50 12.60 -15.53
CA THR A 15 15.43 11.74 -16.03
C THR A 15 14.14 11.92 -15.23
N LEU A 16 14.22 11.85 -13.90
CA LEU A 16 13.05 11.97 -13.02
C LEU A 16 12.50 13.39 -12.97
N ARG A 17 13.36 14.41 -13.08
CA ARG A 17 12.92 15.80 -13.23
C ARG A 17 12.03 15.97 -14.46
N ALA A 18 12.47 15.44 -15.61
CA ALA A 18 11.69 15.50 -16.84
C ALA A 18 10.36 14.75 -16.73
N VAL A 19 10.37 13.55 -16.14
CA VAL A 19 9.17 12.74 -15.95
C VAL A 19 8.20 13.42 -14.98
N VAL A 20 8.67 13.89 -13.81
CA VAL A 20 7.82 14.61 -12.84
C VAL A 20 7.24 15.87 -13.47
N GLY A 21 8.04 16.63 -14.23
CA GLY A 21 7.58 17.83 -14.95
C GLY A 21 6.49 17.52 -15.98
N SER A 22 6.49 16.34 -16.60
CA SER A 22 5.44 15.93 -17.54
C SER A 22 4.12 15.56 -16.87
N VAL A 23 4.18 15.01 -15.65
CA VAL A 23 3.00 14.53 -14.90
C VAL A 23 2.43 15.62 -14.00
N ALA A 24 3.29 16.45 -13.46
CA ALA A 24 2.96 17.52 -12.52
C ALA A 24 3.74 18.80 -12.89
N PRO A 25 3.33 19.52 -13.95
CA PRO A 25 4.06 20.70 -14.46
C PRO A 25 4.26 21.83 -13.44
N GLN A 26 3.36 21.89 -12.44
CA GLN A 26 3.42 22.89 -11.35
C GLN A 26 4.31 22.45 -10.19
N ALA A 27 4.87 21.24 -10.21
CA ALA A 27 5.72 20.74 -9.14
C ALA A 27 7.13 21.32 -9.20
N GLN A 28 7.67 21.73 -8.06
CA GLN A 28 9.08 22.03 -7.93
C GLN A 28 9.86 20.74 -7.60
N PHE A 29 10.79 20.39 -8.45
CA PHE A 29 11.62 19.21 -8.28
C PHE A 29 12.93 19.55 -7.60
N HIS A 30 13.23 18.85 -6.51
CA HIS A 30 14.47 18.98 -5.73
C HIS A 30 15.24 17.66 -5.80
N GLY A 31 16.57 17.73 -5.78
CA GLY A 31 17.43 16.55 -5.79
C GLY A 31 18.48 16.63 -4.70
N GLU A 32 18.70 15.53 -3.98
CA GLU A 32 19.73 15.34 -2.97
C GLU A 32 20.43 14.00 -3.20
N THR A 33 21.73 13.95 -2.91
CA THR A 33 22.55 12.76 -3.17
C THR A 33 22.85 11.92 -1.92
N SER A 34 22.32 12.34 -0.77
CA SER A 34 22.53 11.65 0.50
C SER A 34 21.27 11.65 1.36
N LEU A 35 21.14 10.65 2.22
CA LEU A 35 20.03 10.55 3.15
C LEU A 35 19.93 11.78 4.08
N GLY A 36 21.05 12.23 4.64
CA GLY A 36 21.09 13.39 5.52
C GLY A 36 20.68 14.69 4.82
N GLY A 37 21.16 14.91 3.58
CA GLY A 37 20.74 16.00 2.71
C GLY A 37 19.24 15.94 2.43
N GLY A 38 18.75 14.77 2.03
CA GLY A 38 17.34 14.52 1.76
C GLY A 38 16.42 14.84 2.96
N ILE A 39 16.75 14.33 4.14
CA ILE A 39 15.99 14.62 5.37
C ILE A 39 16.04 16.12 5.71
N SER A 40 17.21 16.75 5.59
CA SER A 40 17.36 18.18 5.85
C SER A 40 16.51 19.01 4.88
N LYS A 41 16.56 18.68 3.60
CA LYS A 41 15.76 19.32 2.55
C LYS A 41 14.26 19.12 2.78
N ALA A 42 13.84 17.90 3.08
CA ALA A 42 12.44 17.56 3.33
C ALA A 42 11.82 18.38 4.49
N ARG A 43 12.60 18.69 5.53
CA ARG A 43 12.17 19.55 6.64
C ARG A 43 11.97 21.01 6.24
N GLN A 44 12.67 21.48 5.22
CA GLN A 44 12.60 22.87 4.75
C GLN A 44 11.43 23.10 3.79
N LEU A 45 11.01 22.06 3.07
CA LEU A 45 9.95 22.12 2.07
C LEU A 45 8.56 22.05 2.76
N LYS A 46 7.82 23.15 2.71
CA LYS A 46 6.51 23.27 3.37
C LYS A 46 5.39 22.53 2.64
N ASP A 47 5.53 22.34 1.32
CA ASP A 47 4.52 21.71 0.47
C ASP A 47 5.04 20.43 -0.21
N LEU A 48 5.88 19.65 0.54
CA LEU A 48 6.43 18.39 0.08
C LEU A 48 5.35 17.32 0.04
N GLN A 49 5.05 16.82 -1.16
CA GLN A 49 3.99 15.83 -1.39
C GLN A 49 4.54 14.43 -1.64
N LEU A 50 5.75 14.32 -2.18
CA LEU A 50 6.34 13.04 -2.57
C LEU A 50 7.85 13.06 -2.39
N VAL A 51 8.38 11.98 -1.83
CA VAL A 51 9.81 11.65 -1.90
C VAL A 51 10.00 10.42 -2.78
N LEU A 52 10.91 10.53 -3.74
CA LEU A 52 11.45 9.44 -4.52
C LEU A 52 12.76 9.04 -3.82
N LEU A 53 12.83 7.84 -3.26
CA LEU A 53 13.93 7.43 -2.38
C LEU A 53 14.65 6.21 -2.92
N ASP A 54 15.95 6.33 -3.16
CA ASP A 54 16.81 5.17 -3.40
C ASP A 54 17.08 4.42 -2.09
N LEU A 55 17.02 3.08 -2.15
CA LEU A 55 17.40 2.21 -1.05
C LEU A 55 18.91 1.95 -0.97
N MET A 56 19.66 2.25 -2.02
CA MET A 56 21.09 1.93 -2.11
C MET A 56 21.96 3.19 -1.99
N LEU A 57 21.69 4.01 -0.97
CA LEU A 57 22.52 5.19 -0.69
C LEU A 57 23.82 4.81 0.00
N PRO A 58 24.96 5.49 -0.28
CA PRO A 58 26.28 5.15 0.28
C PRO A 58 26.36 5.11 1.81
N SER A 59 25.55 5.93 2.50
CA SER A 59 25.58 6.08 3.95
C SER A 59 24.51 5.26 4.69
N CYS A 60 23.56 4.69 3.97
CA CYS A 60 22.44 3.94 4.54
C CYS A 60 21.81 3.08 3.46
N THR A 61 21.72 1.80 3.69
CA THR A 61 21.18 0.83 2.73
C THR A 61 19.87 0.23 3.17
N GLY A 62 19.06 -0.15 2.18
CA GLY A 62 17.82 -0.85 2.38
C GLY A 62 16.74 -0.03 3.10
N ILE A 63 15.91 -0.71 3.85
CA ILE A 63 14.72 -0.15 4.49
C ILE A 63 15.04 0.89 5.58
N ASP A 64 16.25 0.89 6.12
CA ASP A 64 16.64 1.84 7.17
C ASP A 64 16.54 3.31 6.72
N ALA A 65 16.82 3.60 5.44
CA ALA A 65 16.65 4.93 4.88
C ALA A 65 15.18 5.38 4.91
N LEU A 66 14.28 4.51 4.49
CA LEU A 66 12.82 4.73 4.54
C LEU A 66 12.36 4.98 5.99
N VAL A 67 12.76 4.10 6.91
CA VAL A 67 12.38 4.22 8.34
C VAL A 67 12.87 5.53 8.94
N GLN A 68 14.08 5.96 8.61
CA GLN A 68 14.62 7.25 9.10
C GLN A 68 13.81 8.44 8.55
N PHE A 69 13.41 8.42 7.28
CA PHE A 69 12.52 9.44 6.72
C PHE A 69 11.17 9.49 7.44
N LEU A 70 10.53 8.33 7.61
CA LEU A 70 9.20 8.25 8.24
C LEU A 70 9.21 8.59 9.74
N LYS A 71 10.33 8.36 10.45
CA LYS A 71 10.50 8.83 11.83
C LYS A 71 10.45 10.36 11.93
N VAL A 72 10.98 11.05 10.93
CA VAL A 72 11.05 12.51 10.90
C VAL A 72 9.77 13.13 10.35
N LEU A 73 9.18 12.51 9.33
CA LEU A 73 8.01 12.97 8.59
C LEU A 73 7.00 11.81 8.40
N PRO A 74 6.23 11.44 9.43
CA PRO A 74 5.42 10.21 9.43
C PRO A 74 4.28 10.16 8.40
N ARG A 75 3.88 11.31 7.85
CA ARG A 75 2.79 11.41 6.87
C ARG A 75 3.28 11.59 5.43
N LEU A 76 4.60 11.58 5.25
CA LEU A 76 5.20 11.80 3.94
C LEU A 76 4.96 10.57 3.04
N ARG A 77 4.60 10.82 1.79
CA ARG A 77 4.52 9.78 0.78
C ARG A 77 5.91 9.50 0.24
N ILE A 78 6.36 8.26 0.37
CA ILE A 78 7.67 7.82 -0.10
C ILE A 78 7.48 6.71 -1.13
N LEU A 79 7.86 6.99 -2.38
CA LEU A 79 7.96 6.02 -3.47
C LEU A 79 9.42 5.56 -3.55
N ILE A 80 9.64 4.29 -3.32
CA ILE A 80 10.98 3.71 -3.44
C ILE A 80 11.37 3.59 -4.90
N ILE A 81 12.63 3.93 -5.20
CA ILE A 81 13.26 3.66 -6.49
C ILE A 81 14.49 2.81 -6.24
N SER A 82 14.58 1.62 -6.84
CA SER A 82 15.65 0.67 -6.53
C SER A 82 16.13 -0.09 -7.77
N ALA A 83 17.39 -0.49 -7.78
CA ALA A 83 17.92 -1.41 -8.77
C ALA A 83 17.44 -2.86 -8.53
N THR A 84 16.98 -3.18 -7.33
CA THR A 84 16.51 -4.50 -6.92
C THR A 84 15.01 -4.63 -7.23
N GLU A 85 14.63 -5.77 -7.81
CA GLU A 85 13.23 -6.07 -8.20
C GLU A 85 12.68 -7.30 -7.48
N ASP A 86 13.40 -7.82 -6.49
CA ASP A 86 12.96 -9.01 -5.76
C ASP A 86 11.73 -8.69 -4.87
N SER A 87 10.85 -9.67 -4.76
CA SER A 87 9.58 -9.53 -4.06
C SER A 87 9.70 -9.30 -2.57
N ASP A 88 10.77 -9.80 -1.96
CA ASP A 88 10.98 -9.66 -0.51
C ASP A 88 11.36 -8.22 -0.17
N SER A 89 12.24 -7.60 -0.98
CA SER A 89 12.58 -6.19 -0.87
C SER A 89 11.36 -5.28 -1.11
N VAL A 90 10.55 -5.58 -2.11
CA VAL A 90 9.32 -4.83 -2.38
C VAL A 90 8.35 -4.92 -1.21
N ARG A 91 8.12 -6.13 -0.71
CA ARG A 91 7.24 -6.36 0.45
C ARG A 91 7.74 -5.62 1.68
N ALA A 92 9.03 -5.78 2.01
CA ALA A 92 9.63 -5.12 3.16
C ALA A 92 9.51 -3.59 3.10
N ALA A 93 9.65 -2.99 1.92
CA ALA A 93 9.46 -1.55 1.72
C ALA A 93 8.01 -1.12 1.98
N LEU A 94 7.03 -1.85 1.45
CA LEU A 94 5.61 -1.56 1.65
C LEU A 94 5.20 -1.75 3.11
N ASP A 95 5.63 -2.82 3.76
CA ASP A 95 5.37 -3.10 5.18
C ASP A 95 6.00 -2.03 6.09
N ALA A 96 7.14 -1.46 5.69
CA ALA A 96 7.79 -0.36 6.38
C ALA A 96 7.14 1.01 6.15
N GLY A 97 6.12 1.10 5.27
CA GLY A 97 5.30 2.29 5.06
C GLY A 97 5.59 3.06 3.76
N ALA A 98 6.32 2.48 2.80
CA ALA A 98 6.39 3.04 1.46
C ALA A 98 5.01 3.03 0.77
N VAL A 99 4.70 4.08 0.01
CA VAL A 99 3.47 4.14 -0.79
C VAL A 99 3.64 3.54 -2.18
N GLY A 100 4.79 2.96 -2.47
CA GLY A 100 5.05 2.22 -3.69
C GLY A 100 6.50 1.88 -3.88
N TYR A 101 6.76 1.09 -4.91
CA TYR A 101 8.09 0.62 -5.30
C TYR A 101 8.25 0.68 -6.82
N LEU A 102 9.36 1.20 -7.29
CA LEU A 102 9.63 1.39 -8.70
C LEU A 102 11.06 0.92 -9.03
N PRO A 103 11.23 -0.05 -9.95
CA PRO A 103 12.55 -0.42 -10.45
C PRO A 103 13.24 0.74 -11.19
N LYS A 104 14.54 0.95 -10.96
CA LYS A 104 15.34 1.94 -11.70
C LYS A 104 15.42 1.64 -13.21
N THR A 105 15.17 0.37 -13.59
CA THR A 105 15.11 -0.10 -14.98
C THR A 105 13.82 0.26 -15.70
N SER A 106 12.83 0.81 -14.98
CA SER A 106 11.53 1.16 -15.53
C SER A 106 11.63 2.22 -16.64
N ASN A 107 10.83 2.05 -17.69
CA ASN A 107 10.76 3.05 -18.74
C ASN A 107 10.04 4.34 -18.26
N PRO A 108 10.27 5.48 -18.94
CA PRO A 108 9.69 6.77 -18.51
C PRO A 108 8.16 6.78 -18.38
N LYS A 109 7.42 5.97 -19.17
CA LYS A 109 5.96 5.87 -19.07
C LYS A 109 5.52 5.22 -17.77
N VAL A 110 6.20 4.12 -17.37
CA VAL A 110 5.93 3.42 -16.11
C VAL A 110 6.25 4.33 -14.91
N ILE A 111 7.37 5.08 -14.99
CA ILE A 111 7.73 6.05 -13.95
C ILE A 111 6.66 7.14 -13.84
N ALA A 112 6.20 7.67 -14.97
CA ALA A 112 5.13 8.68 -15.01
C ALA A 112 3.83 8.18 -14.38
N GLU A 113 3.42 6.96 -14.72
CA GLU A 113 2.24 6.30 -14.14
C GLU A 113 2.36 6.10 -12.64
N ALA A 114 3.51 5.62 -12.15
CA ALA A 114 3.78 5.42 -10.74
C ALA A 114 3.70 6.75 -9.96
N VAL A 115 4.39 7.78 -10.45
CA VAL A 115 4.37 9.12 -9.83
C VAL A 115 2.96 9.70 -9.83
N HIS A 116 2.23 9.62 -10.95
CA HIS A 116 0.85 10.08 -11.04
C HIS A 116 -0.05 9.37 -10.02
N THR A 117 0.00 8.03 -10.00
CA THR A 117 -0.79 7.20 -9.07
C THR A 117 -0.56 7.61 -7.62
N VAL A 118 0.71 7.76 -7.22
CA VAL A 118 1.07 8.14 -5.85
C VAL A 118 0.64 9.56 -5.51
N LEU A 119 0.77 10.51 -6.43
CA LEU A 119 0.32 11.89 -6.22
C LEU A 119 -1.20 11.98 -6.07
N GLN A 120 -1.97 11.09 -6.72
CA GLN A 120 -3.41 10.96 -6.54
C GLN A 120 -3.82 10.20 -5.26
N GLY A 121 -2.85 9.78 -4.45
CA GLY A 121 -3.11 9.06 -3.18
C GLY A 121 -3.17 7.55 -3.29
N GLY A 122 -2.90 6.99 -4.47
CA GLY A 122 -2.80 5.55 -4.69
C GLY A 122 -1.46 4.97 -4.24
N THR A 123 -1.35 3.65 -4.38
CA THR A 123 -0.12 2.87 -4.17
C THR A 123 0.32 2.28 -5.51
N TYR A 124 1.62 2.33 -5.80
CA TYR A 124 2.19 1.73 -7.00
C TYR A 124 3.09 0.54 -6.64
N VAL A 125 2.80 -0.62 -7.23
CA VAL A 125 3.63 -1.83 -7.10
C VAL A 125 3.92 -2.36 -8.49
N PRO A 126 5.19 -2.65 -8.83
CA PRO A 126 5.53 -3.17 -10.16
C PRO A 126 4.88 -4.53 -10.38
N PRO A 127 4.33 -4.80 -11.58
CA PRO A 127 3.65 -6.08 -11.88
C PRO A 127 4.52 -7.32 -11.64
N GLN A 128 5.83 -7.20 -11.85
CA GLN A 128 6.80 -8.28 -11.63
C GLN A 128 6.90 -8.66 -10.14
N ALA A 129 6.83 -7.68 -9.26
CA ALA A 129 6.82 -7.91 -7.81
C ALA A 129 5.48 -8.48 -7.32
N LEU A 130 4.39 -8.21 -8.03
CA LEU A 130 3.08 -8.85 -7.78
C LEU A 130 3.07 -10.33 -8.15
N GLY A 131 3.97 -10.77 -9.06
CA GLY A 131 4.12 -12.19 -9.45
C GLY A 131 4.77 -13.08 -8.40
N ALA A 132 5.48 -12.52 -7.43
CA ALA A 132 6.13 -13.23 -6.32
C ALA A 132 5.42 -12.99 -4.97
N VAL A 133 4.47 -12.08 -4.92
CA VAL A 133 3.43 -12.12 -3.88
C VAL A 133 2.51 -13.29 -4.27
N PRO A 134 2.37 -14.34 -3.45
CA PRO A 134 1.39 -15.38 -3.76
C PRO A 134 0.05 -14.69 -3.98
N HIS A 135 -0.33 -14.57 -5.24
CA HIS A 135 -1.66 -14.15 -5.70
C HIS A 135 -2.35 -12.95 -5.00
N LEU A 136 -1.90 -11.70 -5.27
CA LEU A 136 -2.85 -10.60 -5.33
C LEU A 136 -3.54 -10.51 -6.72
N LYS A 137 -3.59 -11.62 -7.45
CA LYS A 137 -4.39 -11.78 -8.70
C LYS A 137 -5.80 -12.29 -8.45
N THR A 138 -6.11 -12.61 -7.21
CA THR A 138 -7.48 -12.75 -6.73
C THR A 138 -7.66 -11.83 -5.52
N PRO A 139 -8.75 -11.11 -5.39
CA PRO A 139 -9.07 -10.51 -4.09
C PRO A 139 -8.90 -11.62 -3.07
N ILE A 140 -8.20 -11.35 -1.95
CA ILE A 140 -8.07 -12.32 -0.86
C ILE A 140 -9.47 -12.83 -0.60
N THR A 141 -9.68 -14.08 -0.95
CA THR A 141 -11.00 -14.68 -0.75
C THR A 141 -11.13 -15.01 0.74
N LEU A 142 -12.35 -15.05 1.22
CA LEU A 142 -12.59 -15.48 2.61
C LEU A 142 -12.04 -16.90 2.86
N ALA A 143 -11.93 -17.72 1.81
CA ALA A 143 -11.32 -19.05 1.87
C ALA A 143 -9.81 -19.01 2.17
N ASP A 144 -9.08 -18.03 1.61
CA ASP A 144 -7.63 -17.86 1.85
C ASP A 144 -7.33 -17.50 3.30
N LEU A 145 -8.29 -16.90 4.00
CA LEU A 145 -8.25 -16.62 5.44
C LEU A 145 -8.70 -17.80 6.31
N GLY A 146 -8.91 -18.99 5.72
CA GLY A 146 -9.41 -20.14 6.44
C GLY A 146 -10.91 -20.02 6.84
N ILE A 147 -11.64 -19.08 6.23
CA ILE A 147 -13.06 -18.86 6.48
C ILE A 147 -13.84 -19.88 5.63
N THR A 148 -14.59 -20.74 6.28
CA THR A 148 -15.41 -21.75 5.61
C THR A 148 -16.57 -21.11 4.84
N GLU A 149 -17.14 -21.81 3.84
CA GLU A 149 -18.31 -21.33 3.08
C GLU A 149 -19.45 -20.87 4.00
N ARG A 150 -19.73 -21.61 5.05
CA ARG A 150 -20.81 -21.28 6.01
C ARG A 150 -20.52 -20.01 6.81
N GLN A 151 -19.27 -19.79 7.17
CA GLN A 151 -18.83 -18.55 7.81
C GLN A 151 -18.86 -17.37 6.82
N ALA A 152 -18.52 -17.60 5.55
CA ALA A 152 -18.60 -16.61 4.48
C ALA A 152 -20.07 -16.19 4.23
N ASP A 153 -21.02 -17.13 4.21
CA ASP A 153 -22.44 -16.83 4.09
C ASP A 153 -22.92 -15.92 5.23
N VAL A 154 -22.52 -16.25 6.47
CA VAL A 154 -22.83 -15.39 7.63
C VAL A 154 -22.22 -14.01 7.47
N LEU A 155 -20.94 -13.89 7.07
CA LEU A 155 -20.27 -12.59 6.88
C LEU A 155 -20.95 -11.74 5.79
N LYS A 156 -21.37 -12.33 4.67
CA LYS A 156 -22.13 -11.62 3.62
C LYS A 156 -23.42 -10.99 4.15
N LEU A 157 -24.12 -11.69 5.05
CA LEU A 157 -25.34 -11.18 5.64
C LEU A 157 -25.05 -10.15 6.76
N VAL A 158 -23.91 -10.29 7.44
CA VAL A 158 -23.40 -9.27 8.38
C VAL A 158 -23.14 -7.95 7.66
N THR A 159 -22.54 -7.97 6.47
CA THR A 159 -22.27 -6.73 5.68
C THR A 159 -23.55 -6.05 5.22
N LYS A 160 -24.65 -6.79 5.03
CA LYS A 160 -26.00 -6.27 4.76
C LYS A 160 -26.70 -5.64 5.98
N GLY A 161 -26.06 -5.66 7.14
CA GLY A 161 -26.61 -5.09 8.37
C GLY A 161 -27.62 -5.98 9.09
N LEU A 162 -27.89 -7.22 8.62
CA LEU A 162 -28.87 -8.13 9.19
C LEU A 162 -28.51 -8.58 10.60
N SER A 163 -29.46 -8.59 11.50
CA SER A 163 -29.29 -9.15 12.87
C SER A 163 -29.06 -10.67 12.84
N ASN A 164 -28.47 -11.22 13.90
CA ASN A 164 -28.24 -12.66 13.99
C ASN A 164 -29.54 -13.50 13.84
N ASN A 165 -30.67 -12.97 14.28
CA ASN A 165 -31.98 -13.62 14.14
C ASN A 165 -32.44 -13.66 12.68
N GLU A 166 -32.26 -12.54 11.94
CA GLU A 166 -32.57 -12.48 10.51
C GLU A 166 -31.66 -13.39 9.70
N ILE A 167 -30.34 -13.42 10.02
CA ILE A 167 -29.36 -14.33 9.41
C ILE A 167 -29.76 -15.80 9.68
N ALA A 168 -30.16 -16.11 10.91
CA ALA A 168 -30.60 -17.45 11.30
C ALA A 168 -31.80 -17.94 10.47
N ARG A 169 -32.80 -17.06 10.28
CA ARG A 169 -33.96 -17.35 9.42
C ARG A 169 -33.53 -17.53 7.95
N GLN A 170 -32.69 -16.65 7.43
CA GLN A 170 -32.29 -16.70 6.02
C GLN A 170 -31.40 -17.91 5.69
N LEU A 171 -30.56 -18.34 6.62
CA LEU A 171 -29.71 -19.52 6.45
C LEU A 171 -30.32 -20.82 6.97
N SER A 172 -31.55 -20.77 7.54
CA SER A 172 -32.25 -21.91 8.13
C SER A 172 -31.43 -22.64 9.21
N ILE A 173 -30.78 -21.89 10.10
CA ILE A 173 -29.98 -22.39 11.22
C ILE A 173 -30.37 -21.69 12.53
N ALA A 174 -29.95 -22.25 13.67
CA ALA A 174 -30.18 -21.61 14.96
C ALA A 174 -29.40 -20.31 15.14
N GLU A 175 -29.95 -19.31 15.84
CA GLU A 175 -29.25 -18.04 16.12
C GLU A 175 -27.90 -18.26 16.84
N ASN A 176 -27.84 -19.26 17.74
CA ASN A 176 -26.59 -19.60 18.42
C ASN A 176 -25.51 -20.11 17.45
N THR A 177 -25.92 -20.84 16.40
CA THR A 177 -25.02 -21.29 15.33
C THR A 177 -24.49 -20.11 14.51
N VAL A 178 -25.34 -19.11 14.23
CA VAL A 178 -24.91 -17.86 13.59
C VAL A 178 -23.84 -17.16 14.43
N LYS A 179 -24.04 -17.03 15.74
CA LYS A 179 -23.06 -16.45 16.66
C LYS A 179 -21.72 -17.20 16.63
N GLN A 180 -21.76 -18.53 16.61
CA GLN A 180 -20.54 -19.35 16.54
C GLN A 180 -19.80 -19.14 15.22
N HIS A 181 -20.48 -19.16 14.08
CA HIS A 181 -19.87 -18.89 12.77
C HIS A 181 -19.32 -17.47 12.68
N ALA A 182 -20.07 -16.46 13.15
CA ALA A 182 -19.61 -15.08 13.16
C ALA A 182 -18.35 -14.92 14.02
N HIS A 183 -18.31 -15.43 15.24
CA HIS A 183 -17.14 -15.38 16.11
C HIS A 183 -15.91 -16.08 15.53
N ALA A 184 -16.09 -17.25 14.90
CA ALA A 184 -15.00 -17.95 14.24
C ALA A 184 -14.45 -17.15 13.04
N ALA A 185 -15.33 -16.55 12.25
CA ALA A 185 -14.98 -15.71 11.12
C ALA A 185 -14.28 -14.41 11.57
N TYR A 186 -14.73 -13.76 12.65
CA TYR A 186 -14.08 -12.56 13.20
C TYR A 186 -12.66 -12.86 13.65
N ARG A 187 -12.42 -14.00 14.30
CA ARG A 187 -11.06 -14.43 14.67
C ARG A 187 -10.17 -14.65 13.45
N ALA A 188 -10.71 -15.27 12.39
CA ALA A 188 -9.98 -15.47 11.14
C ALA A 188 -9.64 -14.14 10.43
N LEU A 189 -10.51 -13.14 10.56
CA LEU A 189 -10.29 -11.77 10.07
C LEU A 189 -9.35 -10.94 11.00
N GLY A 190 -8.95 -11.46 12.15
CA GLY A 190 -8.14 -10.73 13.13
C GLY A 190 -8.87 -9.60 13.85
N VAL A 191 -10.22 -9.67 13.95
CA VAL A 191 -11.04 -8.63 14.58
C VAL A 191 -11.84 -9.19 15.76
N SER A 192 -12.26 -8.30 16.66
CA SER A 192 -12.95 -8.64 17.90
C SER A 192 -14.45 -8.30 17.90
N SER A 193 -14.89 -7.47 16.96
CA SER A 193 -16.27 -6.98 16.92
C SER A 193 -16.89 -7.05 15.52
N ARG A 194 -18.22 -7.06 15.48
CA ARG A 194 -19.01 -6.97 14.26
C ARG A 194 -18.68 -5.71 13.45
N THR A 195 -18.55 -4.57 14.12
CA THR A 195 -18.23 -3.28 13.47
C THR A 195 -16.87 -3.32 12.81
N GLU A 196 -15.85 -3.85 13.50
CA GLU A 196 -14.52 -4.04 12.93
C GLU A 196 -14.55 -4.99 11.73
N ALA A 197 -15.29 -6.10 11.83
CA ALA A 197 -15.45 -7.03 10.72
C ALA A 197 -16.05 -6.35 9.48
N MET A 198 -17.10 -5.55 9.65
CA MET A 198 -17.72 -4.79 8.56
C MET A 198 -16.73 -3.82 7.90
N VAL A 199 -15.88 -3.13 8.68
CA VAL A 199 -14.85 -2.23 8.15
C VAL A 199 -13.79 -2.99 7.35
N VAL A 200 -13.32 -4.13 7.86
CA VAL A 200 -12.32 -4.97 7.17
C VAL A 200 -12.89 -5.52 5.87
N LEU A 201 -14.09 -6.08 5.90
CA LEU A 201 -14.77 -6.64 4.71
C LEU A 201 -15.02 -5.57 3.64
N ALA A 202 -15.38 -4.34 4.04
CA ALA A 202 -15.55 -3.22 3.13
C ALA A 202 -14.23 -2.82 2.46
N LYS A 203 -13.09 -2.84 3.20
CA LYS A 203 -11.75 -2.58 2.65
C LYS A 203 -11.29 -3.69 1.70
N MET A 204 -11.69 -4.93 1.93
CA MET A 204 -11.41 -6.08 1.06
C MET A 204 -12.27 -6.11 -0.21
N GLY A 205 -13.14 -5.12 -0.42
CA GLY A 205 -14.03 -5.05 -1.59
C GLY A 205 -15.17 -6.07 -1.57
N ILE A 206 -15.38 -6.77 -0.46
CA ILE A 206 -16.49 -7.69 -0.26
C ILE A 206 -17.73 -6.85 0.08
N ARG A 207 -18.22 -6.12 -0.94
CA ARG A 207 -19.53 -5.48 -0.96
C ARG A 207 -20.42 -6.29 -1.90
N ASP A 208 -21.71 -6.23 -1.70
CA ASP A 208 -22.69 -6.88 -2.57
C ASP A 208 -22.31 -6.72 -4.05
N SER A 209 -22.00 -7.84 -4.71
CA SER A 209 -22.25 -7.95 -6.13
C SER A 209 -23.75 -8.16 -6.27
N GLN A 210 -24.44 -7.12 -6.77
CA GLN A 210 -25.82 -7.26 -7.23
C GLN A 210 -25.94 -8.36 -8.27
#